data_98e2d3e0ddf5bb601aa3fc2725216e3c
#
_entry.id   98e2d3e0ddf5bb601aa3fc2725216e3c
#
_cell.length_a   1.000
_cell.length_b   1.000
_cell.length_c   1.000
_cell.angle_alpha   90.00
_cell.angle_beta   90.00
_cell.angle_gamma   90.00
#
_symmetry.space_group_name_H-M   'P 1'
#
loop_
_entity.id
_entity.type
_entity.pdbx_description
1 polymer ?
#
loop_
_entity_poly.entity_id
_entity_poly.type
_entity_poly.pdbx_seq_one_letter_code
_entity_poly.pdbx_strand_id
1 'polypeptide(L)'
;MKIGFDDTPAAPVGTYSQHLARLLAEYAPEHEYIIDGKRCKEFDLYHGFRPGLPFPVLLRRIPCVMTVHNLNFLRYPHLYSLPERLVLLRLYRRALRSASRLITVNRDAREELSERLR
;
A
#
# COMPACT_ATOMS: atom_id res chain seq x y z
N MET A 1 -14.71 6.92 -11.54
CA MET A 1 -13.68 5.88 -11.34
C MET A 1 -13.93 5.18 -10.01
N LYS A 2 -13.88 3.88 -10.01
CA LYS A 2 -13.94 3.07 -8.78
C LYS A 2 -12.55 2.88 -8.21
N ILE A 3 -12.33 3.37 -6.99
CA ILE A 3 -11.05 3.29 -6.30
C ILE A 3 -11.21 2.39 -5.09
N GLY A 4 -10.47 1.27 -5.08
CA GLY A 4 -10.48 0.34 -3.96
C GLY A 4 -9.36 0.65 -2.98
N PHE A 5 -9.67 0.55 -1.68
CA PHE A 5 -8.71 0.70 -0.61
C PHE A 5 -8.49 -0.60 0.13
N ASP A 6 -7.26 -0.80 0.56
CA ASP A 6 -6.93 -1.89 1.46
C ASP A 6 -7.64 -1.70 2.80
N ASP A 7 -8.23 -2.78 3.30
CA ASP A 7 -8.83 -2.80 4.63
C ASP A 7 -7.74 -2.99 5.67
N THR A 8 -7.38 -1.92 6.35
CA THR A 8 -6.33 -1.95 7.36
C THR A 8 -6.87 -1.44 8.68
N PRO A 9 -7.38 -2.34 9.53
CA PRO A 9 -8.01 -1.93 10.80
C PRO A 9 -7.04 -1.44 11.86
N ALA A 10 -5.77 -1.78 11.77
CA ALA A 10 -4.78 -1.47 12.81
C ALA A 10 -4.24 -0.04 12.68
N ALA A 11 -4.29 0.72 13.77
CA ALA A 11 -3.61 2.01 13.88
C ALA A 11 -2.08 1.81 13.87
N PRO A 12 -1.27 2.77 13.34
CA PRO A 12 -1.69 4.06 12.76
C PRO A 12 -2.16 3.98 11.31
N VAL A 13 -1.92 2.87 10.61
CA VAL A 13 -2.21 2.72 9.19
C VAL A 13 -3.71 2.80 8.90
N GLY A 14 -4.53 2.15 9.75
CA GLY A 14 -5.98 2.21 9.62
C GLY A 14 -6.53 3.62 9.77
N THR A 15 -5.96 4.41 10.68
CA THR A 15 -6.33 5.81 10.86
C THR A 15 -6.02 6.63 9.61
N TYR A 16 -4.84 6.44 9.05
CA TYR A 16 -4.44 7.11 7.81
C TYR A 16 -5.41 6.77 6.66
N SER A 17 -5.72 5.51 6.45
CA SER A 17 -6.59 5.08 5.37
C SER A 17 -8.01 5.63 5.51
N GLN A 18 -8.54 5.67 6.72
CA GLN A 18 -9.86 6.24 7.01
C GLN A 18 -9.92 7.74 6.75
N HIS A 19 -8.90 8.48 7.20
CA HIS A 19 -8.80 9.91 6.92
C HIS A 19 -8.66 10.19 5.43
N LEU A 20 -7.82 9.44 4.75
CA LEU A 20 -7.62 9.60 3.31
C LEU A 20 -8.91 9.35 2.55
N ALA A 21 -9.61 8.26 2.84
CA ALA A 21 -10.88 7.93 2.18
C ALA A 21 -11.93 9.03 2.39
N ARG A 22 -12.03 9.54 3.62
CA ARG A 22 -12.96 10.62 3.94
C ARG A 22 -12.62 11.90 3.19
N LEU A 23 -11.37 12.32 3.19
CA LEU A 23 -10.92 13.53 2.52
C LEU A 23 -11.07 13.44 1.01
N LEU A 24 -10.76 12.28 0.43
CA LEU A 24 -10.96 12.07 -1.00
C LEU A 24 -12.44 12.14 -1.39
N ALA A 25 -13.33 11.57 -0.58
CA ALA A 25 -14.77 11.67 -0.81
C ALA A 25 -15.27 13.11 -0.76
N GLU A 26 -14.64 13.94 0.07
CA GLU A 26 -14.96 15.37 0.19
C GLU A 26 -14.40 16.19 -0.97
N TYR A 27 -13.13 16.00 -1.33
CA TYR A 27 -12.44 16.81 -2.32
C TYR A 27 -12.56 16.31 -3.76
N ALA A 28 -12.81 15.02 -3.94
CA ALA A 28 -12.99 14.40 -5.26
C ALA A 28 -14.23 13.49 -5.25
N PRO A 29 -15.44 14.06 -5.06
CA PRO A 29 -16.67 13.27 -4.93
C PRO A 29 -17.11 12.59 -6.23
N GLU A 30 -16.50 12.91 -7.35
CA GLU A 30 -16.80 12.28 -8.64
C GLU A 30 -16.35 10.82 -8.74
N HIS A 31 -15.52 10.36 -7.81
CA HIS A 31 -15.06 8.97 -7.76
C HIS A 31 -15.77 8.19 -6.66
N GLU A 32 -15.92 6.90 -6.86
CA GLU A 32 -16.43 5.98 -5.85
C GLU A 32 -15.27 5.33 -5.09
N TYR A 33 -15.32 5.40 -3.76
CA TYR A 33 -14.27 4.89 -2.88
C TYR A 33 -14.79 3.68 -2.10
N ILE A 34 -14.14 2.54 -2.25
CA ILE A 34 -14.57 1.29 -1.64
C ILE A 34 -13.46 0.76 -0.73
N ILE A 35 -13.77 0.63 0.57
CA ILE A 35 -12.88 0.01 1.55
C ILE A 35 -13.16 -1.51 1.53
N ASP A 36 -12.18 -2.32 1.78
CA ASP A 36 -12.19 -3.78 1.68
C ASP A 36 -11.84 -4.27 0.27
N GLY A 37 -10.64 -3.89 -0.13
CA GLY A 37 -10.08 -4.26 -1.43
C GLY A 37 -9.87 -5.75 -1.67
N LYS A 38 -10.02 -6.60 -0.65
CA LYS A 38 -9.83 -8.05 -0.81
C LYS A 38 -10.91 -8.71 -1.66
N ARG A 39 -12.09 -8.11 -1.71
CA ARG A 39 -13.21 -8.60 -2.49
C ARG A 39 -13.34 -7.92 -3.84
N CYS A 40 -12.29 -7.21 -4.25
CA CYS A 40 -12.30 -6.45 -5.50
C CYS A 40 -12.57 -7.32 -6.71
N LYS A 41 -13.68 -7.13 -7.33
CA LYS A 41 -13.92 -7.71 -8.64
C LYS A 41 -13.76 -6.68 -9.77
N GLU A 42 -14.02 -5.40 -9.49
CA GLU A 42 -14.04 -4.37 -10.54
C GLU A 42 -13.60 -3.00 -10.02
N PHE A 43 -12.29 -2.81 -9.87
CA PHE A 43 -11.74 -1.49 -9.56
C PHE A 43 -10.97 -0.94 -10.75
N ASP A 44 -11.08 0.36 -10.96
CA ASP A 44 -10.26 1.08 -11.92
C ASP A 44 -8.88 1.37 -11.37
N LEU A 45 -8.78 1.54 -10.04
CA LEU A 45 -7.54 1.81 -9.33
C LEU A 45 -7.60 1.18 -7.94
N TYR A 46 -6.50 0.63 -7.49
CA TYR A 46 -6.36 0.09 -6.14
C TYR A 46 -5.30 0.85 -5.36
N HIS A 47 -5.61 1.25 -4.13
CA HIS A 47 -4.66 1.92 -3.24
C HIS A 47 -4.34 1.00 -2.06
N GLY A 48 -3.11 0.48 -2.03
CA GLY A 48 -2.64 -0.42 -0.99
C GLY A 48 -1.85 0.32 0.09
N PHE A 49 -2.06 -0.09 1.33
CA PHE A 49 -1.36 0.44 2.50
C PHE A 49 -0.40 -0.58 3.13
N ARG A 50 -0.43 -1.79 2.63
CA ARG A 50 0.44 -2.90 3.05
C ARG A 50 1.20 -3.44 1.84
N PRO A 51 2.35 -4.09 2.07
CA PRO A 51 3.17 -4.60 0.96
C PRO A 51 2.53 -5.74 0.18
N GLY A 52 1.60 -6.48 0.79
CA GLY A 52 0.90 -7.57 0.11
C GLY A 52 -0.28 -7.07 -0.71
N LEU A 53 -0.11 -6.97 -2.02
CA LEU A 53 -1.21 -6.63 -2.91
C LEU A 53 -2.14 -7.82 -3.09
N PRO A 54 -3.48 -7.60 -3.14
CA PRO A 54 -4.42 -8.67 -3.39
C PRO A 54 -4.15 -9.38 -4.71
N PHE A 55 -4.29 -10.71 -4.71
CA PHE A 55 -4.06 -11.52 -5.90
C PHE A 55 -4.92 -11.09 -7.10
N PRO A 56 -6.22 -10.75 -6.93
CA PRO A 56 -7.02 -10.26 -8.06
C PRO A 56 -6.47 -8.98 -8.70
N VAL A 57 -5.88 -8.08 -7.89
CA VAL A 57 -5.26 -6.86 -8.40
C VAL A 57 -4.07 -7.19 -9.30
N LEU A 58 -3.24 -8.12 -8.86
CA LEU A 58 -2.07 -8.56 -9.62
C LEU A 58 -2.46 -9.31 -10.91
N LEU A 59 -3.43 -10.21 -10.81
CA LEU A 59 -3.88 -11.02 -11.95
C LEU A 59 -4.53 -10.18 -13.05
N ARG A 60 -5.37 -9.24 -12.67
CA ARG A 60 -6.09 -8.38 -13.61
C ARG A 60 -5.31 -7.15 -14.04
N ARG A 61 -4.09 -7.00 -13.55
CA ARG A 61 -3.24 -5.84 -13.83
C ARG A 61 -3.94 -4.51 -13.56
N ILE A 62 -4.71 -4.46 -12.48
CA ILE A 62 -5.37 -3.23 -12.06
C ILE A 62 -4.28 -2.23 -11.65
N PRO A 63 -4.30 -0.99 -12.17
CA PRO A 63 -3.35 0.03 -11.72
C PRO A 63 -3.42 0.21 -10.22
N CYS A 64 -2.28 0.29 -9.56
CA CYS A 64 -2.26 0.44 -8.11
C CYS A 64 -1.32 1.54 -7.65
N VAL A 65 -1.73 2.19 -6.57
CA VAL A 65 -0.92 3.13 -5.82
C VAL A 65 -0.61 2.47 -4.49
N MET A 66 0.62 2.58 -4.03
CA MET A 66 1.03 2.02 -2.74
C MET A 66 1.55 3.13 -1.83
N THR A 67 1.02 3.17 -0.60
CA THR A 67 1.55 4.05 0.44
C THR A 67 2.47 3.24 1.36
N VAL A 68 3.70 3.71 1.49
CA VAL A 68 4.70 3.10 2.38
C VAL A 68 4.80 3.94 3.64
N HIS A 69 4.37 3.37 4.77
CA HIS A 69 4.38 4.05 6.06
C HIS A 69 5.75 4.01 6.72
N ASN A 70 6.40 2.85 6.69
CA ASN A 70 7.73 2.67 7.26
C ASN A 70 8.42 1.46 6.62
N LEU A 71 9.72 1.41 6.80
CA LEU A 71 10.56 0.29 6.40
C LEU A 71 11.31 -0.24 7.62
N ASN A 72 10.62 -0.41 8.74
CA ASN A 72 11.22 -0.82 10.01
C ASN A 72 11.95 -2.15 9.93
N PHE A 73 11.52 -3.05 9.06
CA PHE A 73 12.20 -4.33 8.89
C PHE A 73 13.61 -4.19 8.30
N LEU A 74 13.89 -3.08 7.61
CA LEU A 74 15.24 -2.74 7.12
C LEU A 74 16.02 -1.93 8.15
N ARG A 75 15.36 -0.98 8.81
CA ARG A 75 15.99 -0.09 9.78
C ARG A 75 16.30 -0.79 11.10
N TYR A 76 15.40 -1.64 11.56
CA TYR A 76 15.51 -2.36 12.83
C TYR A 76 15.37 -3.88 12.61
N PRO A 77 16.33 -4.50 11.90
CA PRO A 77 16.19 -5.92 11.54
C PRO A 77 16.16 -6.87 12.74
N HIS A 78 16.69 -6.44 13.86
CA HIS A 78 16.71 -7.25 15.11
C HIS A 78 15.32 -7.43 15.73
N LEU A 79 14.33 -6.61 15.34
CA LEU A 79 12.95 -6.74 15.80
C LEU A 79 12.14 -7.77 14.99
N TYR A 80 12.73 -8.30 13.94
CA TYR A 80 12.08 -9.24 13.02
C TYR A 80 12.90 -10.51 12.90
N SER A 81 12.23 -11.66 12.80
CA SER A 81 12.91 -12.90 12.49
C SER A 81 13.45 -12.89 11.05
N LEU A 82 14.39 -13.74 10.75
CA LEU A 82 14.92 -13.84 9.38
C LEU A 82 13.84 -14.22 8.36
N PRO A 83 12.96 -15.21 8.62
CA PRO A 83 11.86 -15.49 7.70
C PRO A 83 10.93 -14.30 7.47
N GLU A 84 10.58 -13.57 8.53
CA GLU A 84 9.73 -12.38 8.41
C GLU A 84 10.36 -11.31 7.51
N ARG A 85 11.66 -11.05 7.71
CA ARG A 85 12.38 -10.07 6.89
C ARG A 85 12.42 -10.46 5.41
N LEU A 86 12.63 -11.73 5.13
CA LEU A 86 12.67 -12.22 3.75
C LEU A 86 11.30 -12.12 3.07
N VAL A 87 10.23 -12.46 3.79
CA VAL A 87 8.87 -12.35 3.28
C VAL A 87 8.52 -10.89 2.99
N LEU A 88 8.79 -9.98 3.94
CA LEU A 88 8.53 -8.56 3.77
C LEU A 88 9.33 -7.97 2.60
N LEU A 89 10.58 -8.35 2.47
CA LEU A 89 11.42 -7.89 1.37
C LEU A 89 10.85 -8.28 0.01
N ARG A 90 10.41 -9.52 -0.12
CA ARG A 90 9.80 -10.02 -1.36
C ARG A 90 8.48 -9.31 -1.66
N LEU A 91 7.64 -9.13 -0.65
CA LEU A 91 6.35 -8.46 -0.80
C LEU A 91 6.53 -7.00 -1.23
N TYR A 92 7.46 -6.28 -0.59
CA TYR A 92 7.75 -4.90 -0.96
C TYR A 92 8.32 -4.80 -2.37
N ARG A 93 9.26 -5.64 -2.74
CA ARG A 93 9.83 -5.62 -4.09
C ARG A 93 8.77 -5.90 -5.16
N ARG A 94 7.89 -6.86 -4.89
CA ARG A 94 6.80 -7.20 -5.80
C ARG A 94 5.82 -6.04 -5.93
N ALA A 95 5.44 -5.44 -4.82
CA ALA A 95 4.52 -4.30 -4.80
C ALA A 95 5.13 -3.10 -5.53
N LEU A 96 6.41 -2.82 -5.32
CA LEU A 96 7.12 -1.72 -5.99
C LEU A 96 7.17 -1.90 -7.51
N ARG A 97 7.32 -3.13 -7.97
CA ARG A 97 7.31 -3.42 -9.41
C ARG A 97 5.93 -3.28 -10.02
N SER A 98 4.89 -3.56 -9.25
CA SER A 98 3.51 -3.56 -9.73
C SER A 98 2.84 -2.20 -9.57
N ALA A 99 3.30 -1.36 -8.64
CA ALA A 99 2.68 -0.07 -8.37
C ALA A 99 2.96 0.94 -9.48
N SER A 100 1.91 1.62 -9.92
CA SER A 100 2.02 2.73 -10.87
C SER A 100 2.58 3.98 -10.21
N ARG A 101 2.27 4.19 -8.95
CA ARG A 101 2.75 5.31 -8.13
C ARG A 101 3.02 4.85 -6.71
N LEU A 102 3.99 5.50 -6.08
CA LEU A 102 4.35 5.26 -4.68
C LEU A 102 4.19 6.55 -3.89
N ILE A 103 3.59 6.43 -2.72
CA ILE A 103 3.48 7.52 -1.76
C ILE A 103 4.28 7.14 -0.52
N THR A 104 5.16 8.02 -0.09
CA THR A 104 5.90 7.85 1.16
C THR A 104 5.46 8.91 2.15
N VAL A 105 5.32 8.53 3.42
CA VAL A 105 4.82 9.44 4.45
C VAL A 105 5.89 10.39 4.98
N ASN A 106 7.16 10.10 4.72
CA ASN A 106 8.27 10.95 5.12
C ASN A 106 9.47 10.77 4.17
N ARG A 107 10.44 11.69 4.31
CA ARG A 107 11.65 11.68 3.49
C ARG A 107 12.51 10.45 3.74
N ASP A 108 12.61 10.01 4.98
CA ASP A 108 13.44 8.86 5.35
C ASP A 108 12.96 7.57 4.65
N ALA A 109 11.66 7.34 4.63
CA ALA A 109 11.08 6.21 3.93
C ALA A 109 11.36 6.28 2.42
N ARG A 110 11.27 7.48 1.83
CA ARG A 110 11.57 7.71 0.42
C ARG A 110 13.02 7.38 0.10
N GLU A 111 13.94 7.86 0.90
CA GLU A 111 15.37 7.63 0.70
C GLU A 111 15.74 6.16 0.84
N GLU A 112 15.22 5.48 1.87
CA GLU A 112 15.45 4.06 2.07
C GLU A 112 14.90 3.21 0.91
N LEU A 113 13.71 3.55 0.41
CA LEU A 113 13.14 2.89 -0.76
C LEU A 113 14.06 3.01 -1.96
N SER A 114 14.55 4.21 -2.24
CA SER A 114 15.41 4.47 -3.38
C SER A 114 16.75 3.75 -3.27
N GLU A 115 17.34 3.70 -2.08
CA GLU A 115 18.67 3.15 -1.86
C GLU A 115 18.69 1.64 -1.69
N ARG A 116 17.68 1.06 -1.02
CA ARG A 116 17.73 -0.34 -0.59
C ARG A 116 16.82 -1.28 -1.36
N LEU A 117 15.74 -0.78 -1.95
CA LEU A 117 14.75 -1.64 -2.58
C LEU A 117 14.64 -1.48 -4.10
N ARG A 118 15.29 -0.52 -4.64
CA ARG A 118 15.36 -0.36 -6.09
C ARG A 118 16.42 -1.20 -6.73
#